data_f8081567e3a910f6a71addfad9258450
#
_entry.id   f8081567e3a910f6a71addfad9258450
#
_cell.length_a   1.000
_cell.length_b   1.000
_cell.length_c   1.000
_cell.angle_alpha   90.00
_cell.angle_beta   90.00
_cell.angle_gamma   90.00
#
_symmetry.space_group_name_H-M   'P 1'
#
loop_
_entity.id
_entity.type
_entity.pdbx_description
1 polymer ?
#
loop_
_entity_poly.entity_id
_entity_poly.type
_entity_poly.pdbx_seq_one_letter_code
_entity_poly.pdbx_strand_id
1 'polypeptide(L)'
;MKLSIVIPAFNECGKIGGDVEAACEFLQRNGFQGEIIVADDGSKDATTDEAKKVGEKYRNRVNVKVIRNQQHHGKGYAVRSGMKQTTGDYVMFADSGSCVPFDNALRGLELLKADKCDIAHGSRRLARAHLIKDQGPYRHICSALFHWFVTRIMKLPTQLTDTQCGFKIYRGDVARLLYGKCVTDGFMFDIEIIRRAINQHYRIAEFPIDWTCDPDSRLSPTRSFWRIFSELLKIRKAT
;
A
#
# COMPACT_ATOMS: atom_id res chain seq x y z
N MET A 1 -13.94 2.04 -16.39
CA MET A 1 -13.07 2.44 -15.26
C MET A 1 -11.78 1.66 -15.35
N LYS A 2 -10.67 2.35 -15.35
CA LYS A 2 -9.34 1.73 -15.42
C LYS A 2 -8.68 1.77 -14.04
N LEU A 3 -8.31 0.60 -13.50
CA LEU A 3 -7.69 0.46 -12.18
C LEU A 3 -6.27 -0.11 -12.31
N SER A 4 -5.26 0.58 -11.80
CA SER A 4 -3.92 0.03 -11.62
C SER A 4 -3.73 -0.48 -10.20
N ILE A 5 -3.22 -1.70 -10.02
CA ILE A 5 -2.90 -2.30 -8.72
C ILE A 5 -1.39 -2.44 -8.61
N VAL A 6 -0.79 -1.81 -7.59
CA VAL A 6 0.64 -1.88 -7.29
C VAL A 6 0.84 -2.79 -6.09
N ILE A 7 1.65 -3.85 -6.27
CA ILE A 7 2.01 -4.82 -5.23
C ILE A 7 3.53 -4.78 -5.05
N PRO A 8 4.05 -4.19 -3.97
CA PRO A 8 5.47 -4.26 -3.66
C PRO A 8 5.84 -5.65 -3.16
N ALA A 9 6.98 -6.16 -3.60
CA ALA A 9 7.47 -7.47 -3.21
C ALA A 9 8.97 -7.44 -2.90
N PHE A 10 9.40 -8.23 -1.92
CA PHE A 10 10.81 -8.48 -1.63
C PHE A 10 10.98 -9.82 -0.93
N ASN A 11 11.53 -10.83 -1.62
CA ASN A 11 11.64 -12.21 -1.16
C ASN A 11 10.29 -12.77 -0.69
N GLU A 12 9.30 -12.78 -1.59
CA GLU A 12 7.92 -13.21 -1.36
C GLU A 12 7.51 -14.36 -2.32
N CYS A 13 8.45 -15.21 -2.75
CA CYS A 13 8.19 -16.25 -3.75
C CYS A 13 7.02 -17.19 -3.38
N GLY A 14 6.81 -17.45 -2.08
CA GLY A 14 5.71 -18.28 -1.59
C GLY A 14 4.33 -17.60 -1.55
N LYS A 15 4.25 -16.28 -1.78
CA LYS A 15 3.03 -15.49 -1.60
C LYS A 15 2.63 -14.73 -2.87
N ILE A 16 3.60 -14.17 -3.57
CA ILE A 16 3.37 -13.24 -4.69
C ILE A 16 2.51 -13.84 -5.81
N GLY A 17 2.63 -15.14 -6.08
CA GLY A 17 1.80 -15.81 -7.08
C GLY A 17 0.32 -15.72 -6.74
N GLY A 18 -0.05 -16.03 -5.49
CA GLY A 18 -1.43 -15.92 -4.99
C GLY A 18 -1.95 -14.48 -5.00
N ASP A 19 -1.10 -13.49 -4.64
CA ASP A 19 -1.48 -12.08 -4.67
C ASP A 19 -1.80 -11.60 -6.09
N VAL A 20 -0.97 -11.96 -7.08
CA VAL A 20 -1.19 -11.62 -8.49
C VAL A 20 -2.45 -12.30 -9.02
N GLU A 21 -2.66 -13.58 -8.70
CA GLU A 21 -3.86 -14.34 -9.10
C GLU A 21 -5.11 -13.69 -8.53
N ALA A 22 -5.16 -13.42 -7.21
CA ALA A 22 -6.29 -12.77 -6.55
C ALA A 22 -6.59 -11.37 -7.13
N ALA A 23 -5.56 -10.58 -7.45
CA ALA A 23 -5.71 -9.28 -8.08
C ALA A 23 -6.27 -9.39 -9.51
N CYS A 24 -5.80 -10.37 -10.31
CA CYS A 24 -6.34 -10.64 -11.65
C CYS A 24 -7.82 -11.04 -11.59
N GLU A 25 -8.17 -11.96 -10.71
CA GLU A 25 -9.56 -12.40 -10.52
C GLU A 25 -10.47 -11.26 -10.05
N PHE A 26 -9.98 -10.41 -9.14
CA PHE A 26 -10.72 -9.23 -8.69
C PHE A 26 -11.04 -8.29 -9.85
N LEU A 27 -10.06 -7.97 -10.72
CA LEU A 27 -10.28 -7.13 -11.89
C LEU A 27 -11.30 -7.75 -12.83
N GLN A 28 -11.19 -9.05 -13.10
CA GLN A 28 -12.08 -9.78 -14.02
C GLN A 28 -13.53 -9.86 -13.49
N ARG A 29 -13.70 -10.29 -12.23
CA ARG A 29 -15.04 -10.42 -11.61
C ARG A 29 -15.82 -9.12 -11.60
N ASN A 30 -15.11 -7.99 -11.45
CA ASN A 30 -15.74 -6.67 -11.38
C ASN A 30 -15.80 -5.96 -12.75
N GLY A 31 -15.36 -6.59 -13.84
CA GLY A 31 -15.35 -5.99 -15.17
C GLY A 31 -14.49 -4.74 -15.28
N PHE A 32 -13.44 -4.63 -14.46
CA PHE A 32 -12.53 -3.49 -14.50
C PHE A 32 -11.48 -3.70 -15.59
N GLN A 33 -11.33 -2.71 -16.45
CA GLN A 33 -10.12 -2.60 -17.23
C GLN A 33 -8.98 -2.26 -16.27
N GLY A 34 -7.89 -3.00 -16.32
CA GLY A 34 -6.84 -2.74 -15.34
C GLY A 34 -5.51 -3.38 -15.66
N GLU A 35 -4.54 -3.03 -14.85
CA GLU A 35 -3.18 -3.55 -14.87
C GLU A 35 -2.71 -3.85 -13.46
N ILE A 36 -1.82 -4.81 -13.33
CA ILE A 36 -1.15 -5.15 -12.09
C ILE A 36 0.33 -4.86 -12.27
N ILE A 37 0.92 -4.15 -11.33
CA ILE A 37 2.34 -3.81 -11.33
C ILE A 37 2.95 -4.40 -10.08
N VAL A 38 3.70 -5.49 -10.24
CA VAL A 38 4.51 -6.06 -9.18
C VAL A 38 5.84 -5.30 -9.14
N ALA A 39 6.10 -4.61 -8.05
CA ALA A 39 7.32 -3.84 -7.83
C ALA A 39 8.29 -4.63 -6.94
N ASP A 40 9.14 -5.43 -7.55
CA ASP A 40 10.13 -6.27 -6.88
C ASP A 40 11.37 -5.44 -6.50
N ASP A 41 11.62 -5.33 -5.22
CA ASP A 41 12.71 -4.54 -4.63
C ASP A 41 14.05 -5.31 -4.57
N GLY A 42 14.40 -5.98 -5.65
CA GLY A 42 15.66 -6.71 -5.78
C GLY A 42 15.69 -8.04 -5.03
N SER A 43 14.61 -8.81 -5.13
CA SER A 43 14.52 -10.15 -4.53
C SER A 43 15.66 -11.07 -4.98
N LYS A 44 16.10 -11.92 -4.07
CA LYS A 44 17.14 -12.94 -4.32
C LYS A 44 16.55 -14.33 -4.54
N ASP A 45 15.26 -14.49 -4.31
CA ASP A 45 14.50 -15.73 -4.50
C ASP A 45 13.71 -15.68 -5.84
N ALA A 46 12.81 -16.64 -6.05
CA ALA A 46 12.01 -16.77 -7.26
C ALA A 46 10.80 -15.78 -7.34
N THR A 47 10.74 -14.73 -6.52
CA THR A 47 9.61 -13.77 -6.48
C THR A 47 9.24 -13.23 -7.86
N THR A 48 10.23 -12.71 -8.60
CA THR A 48 10.02 -12.17 -9.96
C THR A 48 9.45 -13.22 -10.91
N ASP A 49 9.98 -14.45 -10.87
CA ASP A 49 9.61 -15.50 -11.81
C ASP A 49 8.22 -16.06 -11.51
N GLU A 50 7.85 -16.21 -10.24
CA GLU A 50 6.49 -16.61 -9.85
C GLU A 50 5.46 -15.54 -10.24
N ALA A 51 5.75 -14.25 -10.04
CA ALA A 51 4.86 -13.18 -10.47
C ALA A 51 4.65 -13.17 -12.00
N LYS A 52 5.72 -13.35 -12.79
CA LYS A 52 5.64 -13.46 -14.26
C LYS A 52 4.86 -14.66 -14.71
N LYS A 53 5.12 -15.81 -14.12
CA LYS A 53 4.45 -17.09 -14.43
C LYS A 53 2.93 -17.00 -14.24
N VAL A 54 2.48 -16.40 -13.14
CA VAL A 54 1.05 -16.18 -12.92
C VAL A 54 0.51 -15.13 -13.90
N GLY A 55 1.23 -14.02 -14.11
CA GLY A 55 0.85 -12.98 -15.06
C GLY A 55 0.63 -13.52 -16.48
N GLU A 56 1.45 -14.47 -16.92
CA GLU A 56 1.32 -15.10 -18.25
C GLU A 56 0.01 -15.88 -18.40
N LYS A 57 -0.52 -16.50 -17.33
CA LYS A 57 -1.84 -17.17 -17.38
C LYS A 57 -2.97 -16.18 -17.68
N TYR A 58 -2.81 -14.92 -17.30
CA TYR A 58 -3.83 -13.87 -17.44
C TYR A 58 -3.60 -12.90 -18.59
N ARG A 59 -2.51 -13.05 -19.39
CA ARG A 59 -2.04 -12.10 -20.41
C ARG A 59 -3.11 -11.60 -21.39
N ASN A 60 -4.09 -12.43 -21.72
CA ASN A 60 -5.16 -12.08 -22.66
C ASN A 60 -6.30 -11.26 -22.00
N ARG A 61 -6.27 -11.04 -20.69
CA ARG A 61 -7.36 -10.45 -19.92
C ARG A 61 -6.90 -9.30 -19.03
N VAL A 62 -5.72 -9.45 -18.40
CA VAL A 62 -5.15 -8.46 -17.46
C VAL A 62 -3.67 -8.26 -17.81
N ASN A 63 -3.25 -7.02 -17.91
CA ASN A 63 -1.84 -6.70 -18.11
C ASN A 63 -1.10 -6.78 -16.77
N VAL A 64 -0.24 -7.79 -16.62
CA VAL A 64 0.62 -7.94 -15.43
C VAL A 64 2.04 -7.56 -15.80
N LYS A 65 2.56 -6.51 -15.17
CA LYS A 65 3.91 -6.00 -15.37
C LYS A 65 4.73 -6.22 -14.11
N VAL A 66 5.91 -6.81 -14.27
CA VAL A 66 6.87 -6.98 -13.17
C VAL A 66 8.05 -6.02 -13.38
N ILE A 67 8.28 -5.15 -12.40
CA ILE A 67 9.41 -4.22 -12.36
C ILE A 67 10.35 -4.76 -11.30
N ARG A 68 11.59 -5.04 -11.66
CA ARG A 68 12.62 -5.50 -10.73
C ARG A 68 13.71 -4.47 -10.55
N ASN A 69 13.95 -4.06 -9.32
CA ASN A 69 15.08 -3.23 -8.94
C ASN A 69 16.37 -4.08 -8.94
N GLN A 70 17.52 -3.47 -9.27
CA GLN A 70 18.80 -4.17 -9.26
C GLN A 70 19.26 -4.55 -7.84
N GLN A 71 18.87 -3.75 -6.84
CA GLN A 71 19.21 -3.96 -5.43
C GLN A 71 18.04 -3.55 -4.53
N HIS A 72 18.07 -4.00 -3.29
CA HIS A 72 17.09 -3.66 -2.26
C HIS A 72 17.28 -2.22 -1.78
N HIS A 73 16.24 -1.40 -1.92
CA HIS A 73 16.21 -0.01 -1.47
C HIS A 73 15.26 0.19 -0.29
N GLY A 74 14.14 -0.52 -0.25
CA GLY A 74 13.10 -0.47 0.77
C GLY A 74 11.70 -0.34 0.18
N LYS A 75 10.70 -0.58 1.03
CA LYS A 75 9.29 -0.66 0.62
C LYS A 75 8.80 0.60 -0.08
N GLY A 76 9.13 1.79 0.46
CA GLY A 76 8.71 3.06 -0.12
C GLY A 76 9.27 3.27 -1.52
N TYR A 77 10.52 2.85 -1.76
CA TYR A 77 11.12 2.89 -3.09
C TYR A 77 10.37 1.97 -4.07
N ALA A 78 10.10 0.73 -3.68
CA ALA A 78 9.36 -0.23 -4.50
C ALA A 78 7.97 0.31 -4.87
N VAL A 79 7.20 0.77 -3.88
CA VAL A 79 5.86 1.36 -4.12
C VAL A 79 5.96 2.55 -5.07
N ARG A 80 6.89 3.48 -4.83
CA ARG A 80 7.11 4.65 -5.69
C ARG A 80 7.46 4.26 -7.13
N SER A 81 8.31 3.24 -7.31
CA SER A 81 8.68 2.72 -8.62
C SER A 81 7.48 2.14 -9.37
N GLY A 82 6.64 1.38 -8.66
CA GLY A 82 5.39 0.84 -9.21
C GLY A 82 4.39 1.95 -9.56
N MET A 83 4.17 2.91 -8.67
CA MET A 83 3.23 4.02 -8.86
C MET A 83 3.54 4.86 -10.11
N LYS A 84 4.82 5.08 -10.42
CA LYS A 84 5.26 5.79 -11.62
C LYS A 84 4.87 5.11 -12.93
N GLN A 85 4.60 3.80 -12.90
CA GLN A 85 4.25 3.02 -14.08
C GLN A 85 2.74 2.88 -14.29
N THR A 86 1.93 3.40 -13.35
CA THR A 86 0.49 3.28 -13.38
C THR A 86 -0.14 4.19 -14.44
N THR A 87 -1.19 3.68 -15.11
CA THR A 87 -1.94 4.41 -16.15
C THR A 87 -3.43 4.48 -15.86
N GLY A 88 -3.91 3.89 -14.76
CA GLY A 88 -5.31 3.86 -14.38
C GLY A 88 -5.90 5.21 -13.96
N ASP A 89 -7.22 5.33 -14.08
CA ASP A 89 -8.01 6.44 -13.54
C ASP A 89 -7.95 6.43 -12.01
N TYR A 90 -7.91 5.21 -11.45
CA TYR A 90 -7.67 4.94 -10.04
C TYR A 90 -6.43 4.07 -9.89
N VAL A 91 -5.69 4.29 -8.83
CA VAL A 91 -4.48 3.54 -8.50
C VAL A 91 -4.60 3.00 -7.10
N MET A 92 -4.40 1.70 -6.95
CA MET A 92 -4.44 1.00 -5.69
C MET A 92 -3.03 0.53 -5.31
N PHE A 93 -2.69 0.68 -4.05
CA PHE A 93 -1.55 0.06 -3.40
C PHE A 93 -2.04 -1.03 -2.47
N ALA A 94 -1.55 -2.25 -2.64
CA ALA A 94 -1.84 -3.38 -1.77
C ALA A 94 -0.56 -4.09 -1.37
N ASP A 95 -0.38 -4.35 -0.07
CA ASP A 95 0.74 -5.16 0.43
C ASP A 95 0.65 -6.60 -0.07
N SER A 96 1.80 -7.24 -0.30
CA SER A 96 1.89 -8.67 -0.56
C SER A 96 1.53 -9.48 0.69
N GLY A 97 1.14 -10.75 0.48
CA GLY A 97 0.79 -11.69 1.53
C GLY A 97 -0.71 -11.78 1.81
N SER A 98 -1.56 -11.29 0.91
CA SER A 98 -3.03 -11.43 0.95
C SER A 98 -3.66 -11.04 2.28
N CYS A 99 -3.04 -10.06 2.98
CA CYS A 99 -3.51 -9.59 4.28
C CYS A 99 -4.90 -8.94 4.24
N VAL A 100 -5.28 -8.38 3.09
CA VAL A 100 -6.57 -7.74 2.84
C VAL A 100 -7.14 -8.29 1.53
N PRO A 101 -8.32 -8.93 1.54
CA PRO A 101 -9.00 -9.34 0.32
C PRO A 101 -9.26 -8.14 -0.61
N PHE A 102 -8.99 -8.30 -1.92
CA PHE A 102 -9.12 -7.20 -2.89
C PHE A 102 -10.56 -6.65 -2.99
N ASP A 103 -11.59 -7.43 -2.65
CA ASP A 103 -12.99 -6.99 -2.66
C ASP A 103 -13.25 -5.83 -1.69
N ASN A 104 -12.43 -5.65 -0.66
CA ASN A 104 -12.47 -4.46 0.21
C ASN A 104 -12.23 -3.16 -0.57
N ALA A 105 -11.55 -3.22 -1.72
CA ALA A 105 -11.32 -2.05 -2.57
C ALA A 105 -12.61 -1.42 -3.09
N LEU A 106 -13.69 -2.18 -3.23
CA LEU A 106 -14.98 -1.66 -3.69
C LEU A 106 -15.48 -0.54 -2.79
N ARG A 107 -15.33 -0.69 -1.46
CA ARG A 107 -15.70 0.34 -0.47
C ARG A 107 -14.94 1.65 -0.68
N GLY A 108 -13.63 1.56 -0.91
CA GLY A 108 -12.79 2.74 -1.19
C GLY A 108 -13.08 3.38 -2.54
N LEU A 109 -13.29 2.56 -3.58
CA LEU A 109 -13.65 3.02 -4.93
C LEU A 109 -15.00 3.75 -4.95
N GLU A 110 -15.98 3.32 -4.13
CA GLU A 110 -17.26 4.00 -3.98
C GLU A 110 -17.08 5.42 -3.43
N LEU A 111 -16.21 5.62 -2.43
CA LEU A 111 -15.92 6.95 -1.88
C LEU A 111 -15.29 7.86 -2.94
N LEU A 112 -14.34 7.36 -3.71
CA LEU A 112 -13.67 8.10 -4.78
C LEU A 112 -14.63 8.45 -5.93
N LYS A 113 -15.47 7.50 -6.36
CA LYS A 113 -16.47 7.70 -7.42
C LYS A 113 -17.56 8.69 -7.01
N ALA A 114 -17.96 8.66 -5.74
CA ALA A 114 -18.94 9.61 -5.18
C ALA A 114 -18.34 11.00 -4.88
N ASP A 115 -17.09 11.24 -5.25
CA ASP A 115 -16.34 12.48 -4.98
C ASP A 115 -16.27 12.88 -3.50
N LYS A 116 -16.33 11.89 -2.60
CA LYS A 116 -16.21 12.11 -1.14
C LYS A 116 -14.76 12.31 -0.69
N CYS A 117 -13.80 11.81 -1.46
CA CYS A 117 -12.37 11.96 -1.19
C CYS A 117 -11.55 11.85 -2.48
N ASP A 118 -10.28 12.18 -2.38
CA ASP A 118 -9.27 12.05 -3.44
C ASP A 118 -8.37 10.84 -3.16
N ILE A 119 -8.33 10.40 -1.89
CA ILE A 119 -7.57 9.27 -1.38
C ILE A 119 -8.44 8.50 -0.39
N ALA A 120 -8.58 7.19 -0.59
CA ALA A 120 -9.28 6.27 0.31
C ALA A 120 -8.29 5.32 0.99
N HIS A 121 -8.20 5.35 2.32
CA HIS A 121 -7.34 4.50 3.11
C HIS A 121 -8.14 3.38 3.77
N GLY A 122 -7.70 2.13 3.60
CA GLY A 122 -8.18 1.01 4.40
C GLY A 122 -7.76 1.19 5.86
N SER A 123 -8.66 0.95 6.79
CA SER A 123 -8.39 1.03 8.22
C SER A 123 -8.82 -0.22 8.95
N ARG A 124 -7.89 -0.78 9.73
CA ARG A 124 -8.09 -1.91 10.65
C ARG A 124 -8.75 -1.49 11.96
N ARG A 125 -8.88 -0.17 12.20
CA ARG A 125 -9.30 0.42 13.47
C ARG A 125 -10.71 0.98 13.47
N LEU A 126 -11.36 1.00 12.32
CA LEU A 126 -12.77 1.39 12.23
C LEU A 126 -13.67 0.31 12.78
N ALA A 127 -14.82 0.69 13.39
CA ALA A 127 -15.74 -0.19 14.09
C ALA A 127 -16.30 -1.35 13.24
N ARG A 128 -16.26 -1.25 11.90
CA ARG A 128 -16.70 -2.29 10.96
C ARG A 128 -15.54 -3.08 10.33
N ALA A 129 -14.31 -2.90 10.82
CA ALA A 129 -13.17 -3.69 10.39
C ALA A 129 -13.21 -5.06 11.09
N HIS A 130 -12.99 -6.14 10.33
CA HIS A 130 -12.90 -7.48 10.85
C HIS A 130 -11.45 -7.94 10.91
N LEU A 131 -10.97 -8.20 12.14
CA LEU A 131 -9.65 -8.77 12.38
C LEU A 131 -9.79 -10.28 12.47
N ILE A 132 -9.45 -11.00 11.39
CA ILE A 132 -9.60 -12.47 11.30
C ILE A 132 -8.55 -13.17 12.18
N LYS A 133 -7.35 -12.59 12.30
CA LYS A 133 -6.29 -13.07 13.19
C LYS A 133 -5.63 -11.89 13.88
N ASP A 134 -5.71 -11.85 15.20
CA ASP A 134 -5.24 -10.72 16.01
C ASP A 134 -3.74 -10.80 16.35
N GLN A 135 -3.19 -9.60 16.62
CA GLN A 135 -1.78 -9.43 16.98
C GLN A 135 -1.66 -9.32 18.49
N GLY A 136 -1.63 -10.14 19.34
CA GLY A 136 -1.50 -10.06 20.80
C GLY A 136 -1.38 -8.65 21.45
N PRO A 137 -1.75 -8.48 22.72
CA PRO A 137 -1.95 -7.17 23.37
C PRO A 137 -0.69 -6.27 23.37
N TYR A 138 0.49 -6.86 23.46
CA TYR A 138 1.75 -6.10 23.43
C TYR A 138 1.94 -5.33 22.10
N ARG A 139 1.64 -5.98 20.96
CA ARG A 139 1.75 -5.32 19.65
C ARG A 139 0.71 -4.22 19.46
N HIS A 140 -0.48 -4.37 20.06
CA HIS A 140 -1.50 -3.30 20.07
C HIS A 140 -1.03 -2.06 20.80
N ILE A 141 -0.45 -2.22 22.00
CA ILE A 141 0.08 -1.10 22.78
C ILE A 141 1.22 -0.41 22.01
N CYS A 142 2.19 -1.17 21.50
CA CYS A 142 3.29 -0.61 20.70
C CYS A 142 2.79 0.13 19.45
N SER A 143 1.81 -0.43 18.75
CA SER A 143 1.19 0.19 17.58
C SER A 143 0.45 1.48 17.94
N ALA A 144 -0.27 1.52 19.06
CA ALA A 144 -0.97 2.70 19.53
C ALA A 144 0.00 3.83 19.91
N LEU A 145 1.05 3.52 20.69
CA LEU A 145 2.08 4.46 21.07
C LEU A 145 2.84 5.00 19.85
N PHE A 146 3.18 4.13 18.92
CA PHE A 146 3.84 4.51 17.68
C PHE A 146 2.95 5.44 16.83
N HIS A 147 1.69 5.09 16.67
CA HIS A 147 0.73 5.93 15.95
C HIS A 147 0.59 7.31 16.61
N TRP A 148 0.42 7.36 17.93
CA TRP A 148 0.36 8.63 18.69
C TRP A 148 1.61 9.48 18.48
N PHE A 149 2.79 8.87 18.60
CA PHE A 149 4.08 9.54 18.41
C PHE A 149 4.21 10.14 17.01
N VAL A 150 3.95 9.33 15.98
CA VAL A 150 4.07 9.76 14.58
C VAL A 150 3.05 10.86 14.23
N THR A 151 1.79 10.68 14.63
CA THR A 151 0.74 11.68 14.36
C THR A 151 1.04 13.00 15.04
N ARG A 152 1.57 12.96 16.27
CA ARG A 152 1.94 14.17 17.02
C ARG A 152 3.12 14.90 16.40
N ILE A 153 4.21 14.20 16.08
CA ILE A 153 5.42 14.79 15.48
C ILE A 153 5.14 15.34 14.08
N MET A 154 4.39 14.59 13.29
CA MET A 154 4.12 14.94 11.91
C MET A 154 2.89 15.83 11.74
N LYS A 155 2.22 16.20 12.83
CA LYS A 155 1.00 17.02 12.85
C LYS A 155 -0.07 16.48 11.89
N LEU A 156 -0.28 15.15 11.91
CA LEU A 156 -1.30 14.51 11.09
C LEU A 156 -2.69 14.69 11.73
N PRO A 157 -3.77 14.71 10.94
CA PRO A 157 -5.13 14.79 11.47
C PRO A 157 -5.45 13.60 12.38
N THR A 158 -6.03 13.86 13.53
CA THR A 158 -6.41 12.84 14.51
C THR A 158 -7.55 11.92 14.03
N GLN A 159 -8.27 12.33 12.99
CA GLN A 159 -9.32 11.54 12.36
C GLN A 159 -8.78 10.33 11.58
N LEU A 160 -7.50 10.37 11.16
CA LEU A 160 -6.85 9.23 10.51
C LEU A 160 -6.44 8.21 11.57
N THR A 161 -7.18 7.11 11.61
CA THR A 161 -7.01 6.08 12.64
C THR A 161 -5.92 5.07 12.32
N ASP A 162 -5.67 4.78 11.03
CA ASP A 162 -4.68 3.80 10.56
C ASP A 162 -3.82 4.33 9.40
N THR A 163 -2.77 5.05 9.75
CA THR A 163 -1.90 5.71 8.76
C THR A 163 -0.99 4.76 7.98
N GLN A 164 -0.76 3.54 8.49
CA GLN A 164 0.21 2.59 7.92
C GLN A 164 -0.43 1.29 7.37
N CYS A 165 -1.73 1.28 7.15
CA CYS A 165 -2.36 0.19 6.46
C CYS A 165 -1.89 0.15 4.99
N GLY A 166 -1.37 -0.99 4.55
CA GLY A 166 -0.91 -1.19 3.17
C GLY A 166 -2.04 -1.52 2.19
N PHE A 167 -3.16 -0.81 2.29
CA PHE A 167 -4.30 -0.96 1.40
C PHE A 167 -4.94 0.40 1.16
N LYS A 168 -4.57 1.06 0.08
CA LYS A 168 -4.94 2.44 -0.20
C LYS A 168 -5.29 2.64 -1.66
N ILE A 169 -6.27 3.48 -1.93
CA ILE A 169 -6.75 3.78 -3.27
C ILE A 169 -6.74 5.29 -3.49
N TYR A 170 -6.31 5.69 -4.65
CA TYR A 170 -6.10 7.08 -5.03
C TYR A 170 -6.79 7.38 -6.35
N ARG A 171 -7.15 8.63 -6.60
CA ARG A 171 -7.27 9.12 -7.98
C ARG A 171 -5.92 8.97 -8.68
N GLY A 172 -5.91 8.57 -9.94
CA GLY A 172 -4.67 8.21 -10.63
C GLY A 172 -3.68 9.37 -10.74
N ASP A 173 -4.16 10.56 -11.03
CA ASP A 173 -3.36 11.80 -11.09
C ASP A 173 -2.78 12.16 -9.73
N VAL A 174 -3.57 12.05 -8.66
CA VAL A 174 -3.14 12.30 -7.27
C VAL A 174 -2.06 11.31 -6.86
N ALA A 175 -2.22 10.01 -7.15
CA ALA A 175 -1.20 8.99 -6.86
C ALA A 175 0.14 9.34 -7.52
N ARG A 176 0.11 9.55 -8.85
CA ARG A 176 1.33 9.84 -9.62
C ARG A 176 2.01 11.12 -9.16
N LEU A 177 1.25 12.16 -8.82
CA LEU A 177 1.79 13.41 -8.30
C LEU A 177 2.46 13.23 -6.93
N LEU A 178 1.78 12.60 -5.98
CA LEU A 178 2.27 12.44 -4.60
C LEU A 178 3.50 11.52 -4.55
N TYR A 179 3.41 10.35 -5.19
CA TYR A 179 4.53 9.40 -5.23
C TYR A 179 5.69 9.88 -6.12
N GLY A 180 5.41 10.71 -7.13
CA GLY A 180 6.46 11.37 -7.92
C GLY A 180 7.37 12.27 -7.11
N LYS A 181 6.86 12.87 -6.03
CA LYS A 181 7.59 13.75 -5.10
C LYS A 181 8.08 13.03 -3.84
N CYS A 182 7.73 11.77 -3.62
CA CYS A 182 8.11 11.01 -2.44
C CYS A 182 9.61 10.75 -2.41
N VAL A 183 10.26 11.01 -1.27
CA VAL A 183 11.71 10.87 -1.05
C VAL A 183 12.06 9.75 -0.07
N THR A 184 11.07 9.21 0.65
CA THR A 184 11.27 8.14 1.64
C THR A 184 11.30 6.78 0.96
N ASP A 185 12.38 6.04 1.18
CA ASP A 185 12.56 4.69 0.61
C ASP A 185 12.09 3.59 1.55
N GLY A 186 12.05 3.85 2.86
CA GLY A 186 11.68 2.89 3.90
C GLY A 186 10.17 2.86 4.20
N PHE A 187 9.85 2.40 5.42
CA PHE A 187 8.45 2.19 5.82
C PHE A 187 7.67 3.48 6.13
N MET A 188 8.36 4.62 6.33
CA MET A 188 7.66 5.88 6.64
C MET A 188 7.14 6.61 5.40
N PHE A 189 7.24 6.03 4.20
CA PHE A 189 6.69 6.60 2.98
C PHE A 189 5.18 6.89 3.09
N ASP A 190 4.43 6.05 3.79
CA ASP A 190 3.00 6.25 4.03
C ASP A 190 2.72 7.57 4.74
N ILE A 191 3.53 7.90 5.75
CA ILE A 191 3.44 9.15 6.50
C ILE A 191 3.79 10.33 5.61
N GLU A 192 4.80 10.18 4.74
CA GLU A 192 5.16 11.22 3.78
C GLU A 192 4.02 11.50 2.80
N ILE A 193 3.42 10.45 2.25
CA ILE A 193 2.30 10.60 1.29
C ILE A 193 1.11 11.29 1.94
N ILE A 194 0.73 10.89 3.16
CA ILE A 194 -0.36 11.54 3.91
C ILE A 194 -0.06 13.02 4.12
N ARG A 195 1.16 13.35 4.57
CA ARG A 195 1.55 14.74 4.83
C ARG A 195 1.57 15.59 3.56
N ARG A 196 2.08 15.04 2.45
CA ARG A 196 2.04 15.70 1.13
C ARG A 196 0.61 15.92 0.65
N ALA A 197 -0.27 14.94 0.85
CA ALA A 197 -1.68 15.06 0.51
C ALA A 197 -2.36 16.19 1.29
N ILE A 198 -2.14 16.25 2.60
CA ILE A 198 -2.69 17.31 3.46
C ILE A 198 -2.18 18.69 3.03
N ASN A 199 -0.87 18.83 2.78
CA ASN A 199 -0.28 20.10 2.35
C ASN A 199 -0.77 20.57 0.97
N GLN A 200 -1.30 19.66 0.15
CA GLN A 200 -1.90 19.95 -1.14
C GLN A 200 -3.44 19.96 -1.09
N HIS A 201 -4.02 19.96 0.11
CA HIS A 201 -5.47 20.02 0.37
C HIS A 201 -6.29 18.88 -0.24
N TYR A 202 -5.68 17.70 -0.48
CA TYR A 202 -6.40 16.50 -0.88
C TYR A 202 -7.21 15.92 0.28
N ARG A 203 -8.42 15.51 -0.02
CA ARG A 203 -9.36 14.90 0.93
C ARG A 203 -9.00 13.43 1.11
N ILE A 204 -8.76 13.03 2.35
CA ILE A 204 -8.48 11.62 2.72
C ILE A 204 -9.67 11.10 3.51
N ALA A 205 -10.20 9.95 3.11
CA ALA A 205 -11.23 9.23 3.85
C ALA A 205 -10.76 7.81 4.19
N GLU A 206 -11.18 7.29 5.35
CA GLU A 206 -10.93 5.91 5.73
C GLU A 206 -12.15 5.03 5.48
N PHE A 207 -11.92 3.77 5.14
CA PHE A 207 -12.94 2.74 5.03
C PHE A 207 -12.53 1.45 5.77
N PRO A 208 -13.49 0.71 6.36
CA PRO A 208 -13.18 -0.50 7.10
C PRO A 208 -12.74 -1.62 6.16
N ILE A 209 -11.77 -2.41 6.60
CA ILE A 209 -11.26 -3.59 5.88
C ILE A 209 -11.35 -4.85 6.72
N ASP A 210 -11.45 -5.99 6.02
CA ASP A 210 -11.24 -7.30 6.61
C ASP A 210 -9.73 -7.59 6.54
N TRP A 211 -9.08 -7.88 7.66
CA TRP A 211 -7.64 -7.99 7.72
C TRP A 211 -7.17 -9.26 8.44
N THR A 212 -6.16 -9.90 7.86
CA THR A 212 -5.48 -11.05 8.44
C THR A 212 -4.03 -10.71 8.73
N CYS A 213 -3.55 -11.04 9.92
CA CYS A 213 -2.15 -10.80 10.29
C CYS A 213 -1.21 -11.69 9.47
N ASP A 214 -0.24 -11.10 8.77
CA ASP A 214 0.88 -11.84 8.22
C ASP A 214 1.88 -12.17 9.34
N PRO A 215 2.14 -13.46 9.63
CA PRO A 215 3.13 -13.86 10.64
C PRO A 215 4.55 -13.45 10.27
N ASP A 216 4.86 -13.30 8.97
CA ASP A 216 6.18 -12.96 8.45
C ASP A 216 6.43 -11.45 8.36
N SER A 217 5.63 -10.64 9.06
CA SER A 217 5.78 -9.18 9.07
C SER A 217 7.19 -8.75 9.47
N ARG A 218 7.88 -8.03 8.57
CA ARG A 218 9.29 -7.60 8.72
C ARG A 218 9.46 -6.31 9.51
N LEU A 219 8.38 -5.63 9.86
CA LEU A 219 8.46 -4.41 10.64
C LEU A 219 8.72 -4.73 12.11
N SER A 220 9.94 -4.44 12.60
CA SER A 220 10.28 -4.46 14.02
C SER A 220 10.53 -3.04 14.49
N PRO A 221 9.60 -2.41 15.24
CA PRO A 221 9.74 -1.02 15.69
C PRO A 221 10.99 -0.77 16.52
N THR A 222 11.39 -1.75 17.34
CA THR A 222 12.55 -1.62 18.25
C THR A 222 13.88 -1.63 17.51
N ARG A 223 14.04 -2.49 16.49
CA ARG A 223 15.28 -2.58 15.69
C ARG A 223 15.44 -1.43 14.70
N SER A 224 14.35 -0.75 14.38
CA SER A 224 14.30 0.27 13.33
C SER A 224 14.16 1.70 13.86
N PHE A 225 14.21 1.93 15.18
CA PHE A 225 13.89 3.21 15.79
C PHE A 225 14.69 4.39 15.19
N TRP A 226 16.00 4.30 15.12
CA TRP A 226 16.85 5.37 14.58
C TRP A 226 16.60 5.62 13.09
N ARG A 227 16.33 4.56 12.33
CA ARG A 227 15.98 4.68 10.92
C ARG A 227 14.63 5.39 10.75
N ILE A 228 13.62 4.98 11.50
CA ILE A 228 12.30 5.62 11.52
C ILE A 228 12.44 7.10 11.87
N PHE A 229 13.16 7.42 12.93
CA PHE A 229 13.37 8.81 13.35
C PHE A 229 14.06 9.64 12.27
N SER A 230 15.10 9.11 11.63
CA SER A 230 15.79 9.78 10.53
C SER A 230 14.88 10.00 9.32
N GLU A 231 14.02 9.02 8.99
CA GLU A 231 13.02 9.14 7.91
C GLU A 231 12.00 10.23 8.24
N LEU A 232 11.49 10.29 9.47
CA LEU A 232 10.55 11.34 9.90
C LEU A 232 11.17 12.75 9.83
N LEU A 233 12.45 12.90 10.17
CA LEU A 233 13.15 14.16 10.00
C LEU A 233 13.32 14.56 8.53
N LYS A 234 13.64 13.60 7.66
CA LYS A 234 13.69 13.83 6.19
C LYS A 234 12.33 14.28 5.65
N ILE A 235 11.26 13.59 6.05
CA ILE A 235 9.89 13.94 5.65
C ILE A 235 9.57 15.36 6.08
N ARG A 236 9.85 15.73 7.34
CA ARG A 236 9.58 17.08 7.86
C ARG A 236 10.31 18.19 7.09
N LYS A 237 11.48 17.89 6.54
CA LYS A 237 12.24 18.85 5.72
C LYS A 237 11.73 18.92 4.28
N ALA A 238 11.16 17.84 3.76
CA ALA A 238 10.72 17.72 2.38
C ALA A 238 9.24 18.09 2.16
N THR A 239 8.48 18.26 3.25
CA THR A 239 7.03 18.53 3.26
C THR A 239 6.70 19.67 4.20
#